data_47570b3b2c13a02dcee58ba853e91e4c
#
_entry.id   47570b3b2c13a02dcee58ba853e91e4c
#
_cell.length_a   1.000
_cell.length_b   1.000
_cell.length_c   1.000
_cell.angle_alpha   90.00
_cell.angle_beta   90.00
_cell.angle_gamma   90.00
#
_symmetry.space_group_name_H-M   'P 1'
#
loop_
_entity.id
_entity.type
_entity.pdbx_description
1 polymer ?
#
loop_
_entity_poly.entity_id
_entity_poly.type
_entity_poly.pdbx_seq_one_letter_code
_entity_poly.pdbx_strand_id
1 'polypeptide(L)'
;ENLHYNSKSSITISRPNDSGDIQNSERLTLVGDLGAVIEEDLDDCKMRFHSIFPESKKYSEMHDFKFYELKIKHVRWIGGFGKIAWLDAENWSHKAPDWHGNESRIIDHMNDDHGNTIFSALHGQHGIKDNSAKMAFISTDGYYIDCKKGLHFIQFSEPCFTMKKFKDMLIKLAKEYREFEL
;
A
#
# COMPACT_ATOMS: atom_id res chain seq x y z
N GLU A 1 7.77 -25.09 9.45
CA GLU A 1 7.31 -26.34 10.11
C GLU A 1 5.93 -26.16 10.75
N ASN A 2 5.72 -25.15 11.59
CA ASN A 2 4.45 -24.95 12.31
C ASN A 2 3.21 -24.77 11.40
N LEU A 3 3.35 -24.13 10.25
CA LEU A 3 2.25 -23.91 9.30
C LEU A 3 1.70 -25.20 8.66
N HIS A 4 2.49 -26.27 8.63
CA HIS A 4 2.01 -27.59 8.16
C HIS A 4 0.98 -28.22 9.10
N TYR A 5 1.07 -27.87 10.38
CA TYR A 5 0.16 -28.42 11.40
C TYR A 5 -1.03 -27.50 11.65
N ASN A 6 -0.85 -26.21 11.53
CA ASN A 6 -1.90 -25.22 11.76
C ASN A 6 -1.66 -23.94 10.96
N SER A 7 -2.56 -23.65 10.03
CA SER A 7 -2.54 -22.46 9.19
C SER A 7 -3.07 -21.20 9.89
N LYS A 8 -3.74 -21.34 11.03
CA LYS A 8 -4.34 -20.21 11.73
C LYS A 8 -3.27 -19.22 12.18
N SER A 9 -3.41 -18.00 11.73
CA SER A 9 -2.43 -16.95 11.96
C SER A 9 -3.11 -15.59 12.13
N SER A 10 -2.39 -14.66 12.71
CA SER A 10 -2.83 -13.28 12.79
C SER A 10 -1.67 -12.32 12.56
N ILE A 11 -1.99 -11.17 11.95
CA ILE A 11 -1.08 -10.04 11.78
C ILE A 11 -1.69 -8.84 12.48
N THR A 12 -0.94 -8.20 13.36
CA THR A 12 -1.37 -6.95 14.01
C THR A 12 -0.55 -5.79 13.45
N ILE A 13 -1.26 -4.79 12.94
CA ILE A 13 -0.72 -3.52 12.48
C ILE A 13 -1.10 -2.48 13.53
N SER A 14 -0.12 -1.76 14.07
CA SER A 14 -0.35 -0.71 15.07
C SER A 14 0.26 0.60 14.60
N ARG A 15 -0.44 1.70 14.91
CA ARG A 15 0.11 3.03 14.73
C ARG A 15 0.75 3.46 16.06
N PRO A 16 2.06 3.73 16.09
CA PRO A 16 2.68 4.29 17.28
C PRO A 16 1.98 5.61 17.65
N ASN A 17 1.70 5.82 18.92
CA ASN A 17 1.25 7.11 19.41
C ASN A 17 2.39 7.83 20.13
N ASP A 18 2.36 9.15 20.10
CA ASP A 18 3.40 9.99 20.71
C ASP A 18 3.37 9.94 22.24
N SER A 19 2.29 9.44 22.85
CA SER A 19 2.11 9.36 24.29
C SER A 19 2.81 8.16 24.95
N GLY A 20 3.30 7.21 24.16
CA GLY A 20 3.93 5.98 24.65
C GLY A 20 2.95 4.98 25.30
N ASP A 21 1.66 5.30 25.38
CA ASP A 21 0.63 4.40 25.90
C ASP A 21 0.15 3.45 24.81
N ILE A 22 0.68 2.23 24.83
CA ILE A 22 0.35 1.17 23.85
C ILE A 22 -1.14 0.79 23.92
N GLN A 23 -1.81 0.96 25.05
CA GLN A 23 -3.23 0.60 25.19
C GLN A 23 -4.16 1.57 24.43
N ASN A 24 -3.74 2.81 24.28
CA ASN A 24 -4.45 3.85 23.51
C ASN A 24 -4.07 3.88 22.02
N SER A 25 -3.13 3.04 21.59
CA SER A 25 -2.72 2.99 20.20
C SER A 25 -3.79 2.32 19.33
N GLU A 26 -4.07 2.95 18.19
CA GLU A 26 -4.90 2.33 17.16
C GLU A 26 -4.22 1.08 16.62
N ARG A 27 -4.97 0.00 16.47
CA ARG A 27 -4.46 -1.26 15.95
C ARG A 27 -5.50 -2.04 15.18
N LEU A 28 -5.02 -2.66 14.12
CA LEU A 28 -5.78 -3.55 13.26
C LEU A 28 -5.18 -4.95 13.37
N THR A 29 -6.00 -5.94 13.74
CA THR A 29 -5.58 -7.34 13.76
C THR A 29 -6.34 -8.10 12.68
N LEU A 30 -5.59 -8.64 11.73
CA LEU A 30 -6.10 -9.49 10.66
C LEU A 30 -5.95 -10.94 11.12
N VAL A 31 -7.02 -11.70 11.11
CA VAL A 31 -7.05 -13.11 11.53
C VAL A 31 -7.50 -13.97 10.36
N GLY A 32 -6.79 -15.05 10.09
CA GLY A 32 -7.13 -15.93 8.96
C GLY A 32 -6.25 -17.16 8.88
N ASP A 33 -6.23 -17.75 7.69
CA ASP A 33 -5.38 -18.89 7.36
C ASP A 33 -4.20 -18.42 6.51
N LEU A 34 -2.98 -18.67 7.01
CA LEU A 34 -1.74 -18.37 6.31
C LEU A 34 -1.33 -19.57 5.46
N GLY A 35 -1.14 -19.35 4.17
CA GLY A 35 -0.71 -20.36 3.21
C GLY A 35 0.37 -19.84 2.28
N ALA A 36 1.11 -20.73 1.63
CA ALA A 36 2.02 -20.33 0.57
C ALA A 36 1.21 -19.74 -0.60
N VAL A 37 1.73 -18.68 -1.20
CA VAL A 37 1.16 -18.12 -2.43
C VAL A 37 1.22 -19.17 -3.53
N ILE A 38 0.14 -19.35 -4.27
CA ILE A 38 0.07 -20.28 -5.40
C ILE A 38 0.92 -19.79 -6.56
N GLU A 39 1.41 -20.72 -7.39
CA GLU A 39 2.34 -20.41 -8.48
C GLU A 39 1.80 -19.35 -9.45
N GLU A 40 0.50 -19.38 -9.72
CA GLU A 40 -0.18 -18.45 -10.63
C GLU A 40 -0.12 -16.99 -10.16
N ASP A 41 -0.14 -16.76 -8.85
CA ASP A 41 -0.12 -15.42 -8.25
C ASP A 41 1.28 -14.99 -7.78
N LEU A 42 2.26 -15.89 -7.85
CA LEU A 42 3.58 -15.68 -7.25
C LEU A 42 4.33 -14.51 -7.88
N ASP A 43 4.29 -14.38 -9.20
CA ASP A 43 5.02 -13.31 -9.90
C ASP A 43 4.39 -11.93 -9.64
N ASP A 44 3.06 -11.83 -9.57
CA ASP A 44 2.38 -10.60 -9.19
C ASP A 44 2.69 -10.21 -7.74
N CYS A 45 2.66 -11.17 -6.82
CA CYS A 45 3.04 -10.95 -5.43
C CYS A 45 4.48 -10.47 -5.29
N LYS A 46 5.43 -11.09 -6.01
CA LYS A 46 6.84 -10.67 -6.03
C LYS A 46 6.99 -9.25 -6.55
N MET A 47 6.39 -8.96 -7.69
CA MET A 47 6.44 -7.64 -8.31
C MET A 47 5.95 -6.57 -7.34
N ARG A 48 4.78 -6.74 -6.74
CA ARG A 48 4.19 -5.81 -5.78
C ARG A 48 5.06 -5.64 -4.53
N PHE A 49 5.52 -6.74 -3.96
CA PHE A 49 6.36 -6.71 -2.77
C PHE A 49 7.68 -5.96 -3.02
N HIS A 50 8.34 -6.24 -4.14
CA HIS A 50 9.61 -5.60 -4.50
C HIS A 50 9.46 -4.15 -4.95
N SER A 51 8.27 -3.74 -5.41
CA SER A 51 7.99 -2.32 -5.71
C SER A 51 7.95 -1.48 -4.44
N ILE A 52 7.43 -2.05 -3.33
CA ILE A 52 7.35 -1.35 -2.03
C ILE A 52 8.66 -1.52 -1.24
N PHE A 53 9.30 -2.68 -1.36
CA PHE A 53 10.51 -3.05 -0.63
C PHE A 53 11.64 -3.47 -1.60
N PRO A 54 12.25 -2.52 -2.34
CA PRO A 54 13.28 -2.84 -3.36
C PRO A 54 14.45 -3.64 -2.80
N GLU A 55 14.86 -3.36 -1.56
CA GLU A 55 15.94 -4.06 -0.86
C GLU A 55 15.65 -5.54 -0.59
N SER A 56 14.37 -5.94 -0.67
CA SER A 56 13.95 -7.33 -0.46
C SER A 56 14.34 -8.26 -1.60
N LYS A 57 14.68 -7.73 -2.78
CA LYS A 57 15.10 -8.54 -3.95
C LYS A 57 16.24 -9.50 -3.62
N LYS A 58 17.20 -9.06 -2.80
CA LYS A 58 18.31 -9.89 -2.34
C LYS A 58 17.91 -11.15 -1.56
N TYR A 59 16.72 -11.12 -0.92
CA TYR A 59 16.22 -12.28 -0.16
C TYR A 59 15.48 -13.28 -1.06
N SER A 60 14.92 -12.84 -2.18
CA SER A 60 14.19 -13.73 -3.12
C SER A 60 15.09 -14.77 -3.79
N GLU A 61 16.40 -14.51 -3.80
CA GLU A 61 17.41 -15.44 -4.32
C GLU A 61 17.85 -16.48 -3.27
N MET A 62 17.40 -16.34 -2.02
CA MET A 62 17.71 -17.30 -0.96
C MET A 62 16.78 -18.52 -1.04
N HIS A 63 17.34 -19.72 -0.92
CA HIS A 63 16.62 -20.99 -1.05
C HIS A 63 15.43 -21.16 -0.10
N ASP A 64 15.44 -20.48 1.05
CA ASP A 64 14.41 -20.63 2.08
C ASP A 64 13.39 -19.49 2.08
N PHE A 65 13.52 -18.48 1.19
CA PHE A 65 12.57 -17.37 1.12
C PHE A 65 11.33 -17.76 0.32
N LYS A 66 10.17 -17.70 0.96
CA LYS A 66 8.88 -18.03 0.35
C LYS A 66 7.87 -16.93 0.62
N PHE A 67 7.00 -16.70 -0.36
CA PHE A 67 5.85 -15.81 -0.18
C PHE A 67 4.67 -16.56 0.41
N TYR A 68 4.04 -15.93 1.38
CA TYR A 68 2.85 -16.43 2.05
C TYR A 68 1.75 -15.38 1.97
N GLU A 69 0.51 -15.83 1.82
CA GLU A 69 -0.67 -14.98 1.91
C GLU A 69 -1.48 -15.34 3.15
N LEU A 70 -2.06 -14.32 3.80
CA LEU A 70 -3.04 -14.50 4.86
C LEU A 70 -4.44 -14.35 4.25
N LYS A 71 -5.18 -15.47 4.13
CA LYS A 71 -6.60 -15.44 3.75
C LYS A 71 -7.42 -14.96 4.93
N ILE A 72 -7.71 -13.65 4.93
CA ILE A 72 -8.36 -12.95 6.04
C ILE A 72 -9.80 -13.46 6.19
N LYS A 73 -10.17 -13.84 7.43
CA LYS A 73 -11.53 -14.27 7.81
C LYS A 73 -12.21 -13.23 8.69
N HIS A 74 -11.44 -12.67 9.62
CA HIS A 74 -11.94 -11.66 10.55
C HIS A 74 -10.92 -10.54 10.69
N VAL A 75 -11.44 -9.34 10.89
CA VAL A 75 -10.65 -8.15 11.18
C VAL A 75 -11.12 -7.58 12.50
N ARG A 76 -10.17 -7.37 13.43
CA ARG A 76 -10.42 -6.66 14.68
C ARG A 76 -9.78 -5.29 14.61
N TRP A 77 -10.59 -4.27 14.72
CA TRP A 77 -10.11 -2.90 14.83
C TRP A 77 -10.28 -2.38 16.27
N ILE A 78 -9.25 -1.71 16.76
CA ILE A 78 -9.24 -1.00 18.03
C ILE A 78 -8.82 0.43 17.75
N GLY A 79 -9.73 1.38 17.96
CA GLY A 79 -9.53 2.82 17.71
C GLY A 79 -9.24 3.60 18.99
N GLY A 80 -8.43 3.03 19.89
CA GLY A 80 -8.16 3.56 21.22
C GLY A 80 -9.02 2.95 22.31
N PHE A 81 -9.03 3.57 23.50
CA PHE A 81 -9.72 3.03 24.67
C PHE A 81 -11.24 2.91 24.44
N GLY A 82 -11.77 1.69 24.54
CA GLY A 82 -13.21 1.41 24.46
C GLY A 82 -13.80 1.34 23.06
N LYS A 83 -13.05 1.63 22.01
CA LYS A 83 -13.52 1.54 20.61
C LYS A 83 -13.04 0.25 19.97
N ILE A 84 -13.87 -0.78 19.95
CA ILE A 84 -13.55 -2.09 19.38
C ILE A 84 -14.62 -2.44 18.35
N ALA A 85 -14.20 -2.85 17.15
CA ALA A 85 -15.07 -3.39 16.13
C ALA A 85 -14.51 -4.70 15.58
N TRP A 86 -15.40 -5.63 15.24
CA TRP A 86 -15.10 -6.84 14.51
C TRP A 86 -15.80 -6.78 13.15
N LEU A 87 -15.06 -7.11 12.10
CA LEU A 87 -15.54 -7.16 10.73
C LEU A 87 -15.25 -8.55 10.16
N ASP A 88 -16.23 -9.13 9.50
CA ASP A 88 -16.05 -10.36 8.74
C ASP A 88 -15.47 -10.05 7.35
N ALA A 89 -14.85 -11.05 6.72
CA ALA A 89 -14.20 -10.88 5.42
C ALA A 89 -15.15 -10.30 4.35
N GLU A 90 -16.42 -10.66 4.37
CA GLU A 90 -17.45 -10.16 3.45
C GLU A 90 -17.66 -8.64 3.54
N ASN A 91 -17.44 -8.07 4.72
CA ASN A 91 -17.55 -6.64 4.97
C ASN A 91 -16.22 -5.89 4.82
N TRP A 92 -15.11 -6.61 4.66
CA TRP A 92 -13.77 -6.07 4.56
C TRP A 92 -13.23 -6.10 3.13
N SER A 93 -13.48 -7.17 2.37
CA SER A 93 -12.92 -7.34 1.05
C SER A 93 -13.69 -6.55 0.00
N HIS A 94 -12.97 -5.82 -0.84
CA HIS A 94 -13.48 -5.16 -2.03
C HIS A 94 -13.09 -5.94 -3.28
N LYS A 95 -13.86 -5.74 -4.36
CA LYS A 95 -13.43 -6.21 -5.69
C LYS A 95 -12.14 -5.49 -6.09
N ALA A 96 -11.28 -6.19 -6.82
CA ALA A 96 -10.12 -5.56 -7.42
C ALA A 96 -10.56 -4.36 -8.28
N PRO A 97 -9.80 -3.26 -8.27
CA PRO A 97 -10.10 -2.12 -9.13
C PRO A 97 -9.97 -2.50 -10.61
N ASP A 98 -10.68 -1.83 -11.50
CA ASP A 98 -10.69 -2.13 -12.94
C ASP A 98 -9.34 -1.83 -13.63
N TRP A 99 -8.46 -1.11 -12.97
CA TRP A 99 -7.09 -0.84 -13.42
C TRP A 99 -6.07 -1.88 -12.92
N HIS A 100 -6.51 -2.87 -12.15
CA HIS A 100 -5.67 -3.97 -11.69
C HIS A 100 -5.07 -4.73 -12.89
N GLY A 101 -3.77 -5.01 -12.83
CA GLY A 101 -3.00 -5.58 -13.93
C GLY A 101 -2.48 -4.57 -14.95
N ASN A 102 -2.85 -3.28 -14.81
CA ASN A 102 -2.33 -2.19 -15.65
C ASN A 102 -1.44 -1.20 -14.86
N GLU A 103 -1.07 -1.54 -13.64
CA GLU A 103 -0.34 -0.65 -12.73
C GLU A 103 0.98 -0.17 -13.31
N SER A 104 1.78 -1.07 -13.87
CA SER A 104 3.08 -0.72 -14.46
C SER A 104 2.93 0.32 -15.56
N ARG A 105 1.93 0.15 -16.45
CA ARG A 105 1.67 1.10 -17.52
C ARG A 105 1.28 2.50 -17.01
N ILE A 106 0.50 2.54 -15.92
CA ILE A 106 0.11 3.82 -15.30
C ILE A 106 1.33 4.49 -14.69
N ILE A 107 2.15 3.73 -13.97
CA ILE A 107 3.37 4.19 -13.32
C ILE A 107 4.36 4.73 -14.34
N ASP A 108 4.62 3.99 -15.41
CA ASP A 108 5.52 4.39 -16.50
C ASP A 108 5.05 5.69 -17.14
N HIS A 109 3.78 5.77 -17.53
CA HIS A 109 3.19 6.99 -18.09
C HIS A 109 3.32 8.22 -17.15
N MET A 110 3.05 8.03 -15.86
CA MET A 110 3.20 9.12 -14.88
C MET A 110 4.66 9.56 -14.74
N ASN A 111 5.58 8.61 -14.75
CA ASN A 111 7.01 8.90 -14.61
C ASN A 111 7.60 9.57 -15.87
N ASP A 112 7.11 9.21 -17.06
CA ASP A 112 7.62 9.74 -18.32
C ASP A 112 7.04 11.12 -18.66
N ASP A 113 5.72 11.30 -18.43
CA ASP A 113 5.01 12.47 -18.94
C ASP A 113 4.56 13.46 -17.86
N HIS A 114 4.54 13.03 -16.56
CA HIS A 114 3.94 13.80 -15.48
C HIS A 114 4.84 13.98 -14.26
N GLY A 115 6.16 14.05 -14.45
CA GLY A 115 7.14 14.23 -13.36
C GLY A 115 6.88 15.45 -12.50
N ASN A 116 6.43 16.58 -13.09
CA ASN A 116 6.06 17.78 -12.33
C ASN A 116 4.89 17.54 -11.38
N THR A 117 3.89 16.74 -11.78
CA THR A 117 2.76 16.38 -10.92
C THR A 117 3.21 15.52 -9.74
N ILE A 118 4.15 14.60 -9.97
CA ILE A 118 4.75 13.78 -8.92
C ILE A 118 5.51 14.67 -7.94
N PHE A 119 6.35 15.57 -8.45
CA PHE A 119 7.11 16.52 -7.64
C PHE A 119 6.21 17.42 -6.81
N SER A 120 5.19 18.05 -7.43
CA SER A 120 4.32 19.00 -6.74
C SER A 120 3.48 18.33 -5.65
N ALA A 121 2.99 17.09 -5.88
CA ALA A 121 2.27 16.33 -4.87
C ALA A 121 3.17 15.95 -3.68
N LEU A 122 4.42 15.52 -3.94
CA LEU A 122 5.39 15.22 -2.89
C LEU A 122 5.72 16.46 -2.06
N HIS A 123 5.92 17.60 -2.73
CA HIS A 123 6.18 18.85 -2.04
C HIS A 123 4.95 19.31 -1.24
N GLY A 124 3.76 19.27 -1.82
CA GLY A 124 2.52 19.71 -1.18
C GLY A 124 2.14 18.89 0.04
N GLN A 125 2.21 17.55 -0.04
CA GLN A 125 1.81 16.70 1.09
C GLN A 125 2.90 16.46 2.14
N HIS A 126 4.18 16.51 1.74
CA HIS A 126 5.30 16.14 2.63
C HIS A 126 6.36 17.22 2.81
N GLY A 127 6.27 18.35 2.08
CA GLY A 127 7.30 19.41 2.12
C GLY A 127 8.63 18.99 1.50
N ILE A 128 8.68 17.91 0.73
CA ILE A 128 9.90 17.35 0.15
C ILE A 128 10.06 17.83 -1.28
N LYS A 129 11.22 18.44 -1.57
CA LYS A 129 11.62 18.89 -2.92
C LYS A 129 12.65 17.91 -3.47
N ASP A 130 12.23 17.05 -4.40
CA ASP A 130 13.12 16.12 -5.08
C ASP A 130 12.69 15.91 -6.54
N ASN A 131 13.46 16.44 -7.47
CA ASN A 131 13.21 16.38 -8.91
C ASN A 131 13.46 14.97 -9.49
N SER A 132 14.11 14.10 -8.73
CA SER A 132 14.33 12.70 -9.11
C SER A 132 13.25 11.76 -8.62
N ALA A 133 12.25 12.29 -7.90
CA ALA A 133 11.14 11.51 -7.35
C ALA A 133 10.34 10.81 -8.45
N LYS A 134 9.99 9.55 -8.22
CA LYS A 134 9.25 8.71 -9.16
C LYS A 134 8.10 8.00 -8.48
N MET A 135 7.00 7.84 -9.18
CA MET A 135 5.93 6.96 -8.76
C MET A 135 6.43 5.52 -8.78
N ALA A 136 6.33 4.83 -7.65
CA ALA A 136 6.84 3.47 -7.46
C ALA A 136 5.73 2.41 -7.39
N PHE A 137 4.59 2.76 -6.78
CA PHE A 137 3.47 1.85 -6.59
C PHE A 137 2.16 2.62 -6.47
N ILE A 138 1.05 2.02 -6.92
CA ILE A 138 -0.29 2.61 -6.83
C ILE A 138 -1.23 1.73 -5.99
N SER A 139 -2.15 2.39 -5.30
CA SER A 139 -3.22 1.75 -4.54
C SER A 139 -4.55 2.47 -4.77
N THR A 140 -5.63 1.93 -4.23
CA THR A 140 -6.96 2.57 -4.36
C THR A 140 -7.03 3.94 -3.69
N ASP A 141 -6.24 4.16 -2.65
CA ASP A 141 -6.30 5.37 -1.81
C ASP A 141 -5.21 6.39 -2.15
N GLY A 142 -4.35 6.09 -3.13
CA GLY A 142 -3.24 6.96 -3.49
C GLY A 142 -2.11 6.24 -4.21
N TYR A 143 -0.91 6.77 -4.12
CA TYR A 143 0.27 6.17 -4.72
C TYR A 143 1.52 6.44 -3.90
N TYR A 144 2.53 5.59 -4.06
CA TYR A 144 3.82 5.75 -3.42
C TYR A 144 4.81 6.41 -4.36
N ILE A 145 5.59 7.32 -3.82
CA ILE A 145 6.70 7.99 -4.49
C ILE A 145 8.00 7.53 -3.84
N ASP A 146 8.93 7.04 -4.65
CA ASP A 146 10.32 6.83 -4.25
C ASP A 146 11.13 8.10 -4.52
N CYS A 147 11.84 8.57 -3.51
CA CYS A 147 12.67 9.76 -3.57
C CYS A 147 13.92 9.60 -2.70
N LYS A 148 14.85 10.56 -2.72
CA LYS A 148 16.09 10.52 -1.92
C LYS A 148 15.86 10.38 -0.40
N LYS A 149 14.68 10.73 0.10
CA LYS A 149 14.30 10.57 1.51
C LYS A 149 13.53 9.26 1.79
N GLY A 150 13.47 8.34 0.82
CA GLY A 150 12.76 7.08 0.92
C GLY A 150 11.37 7.12 0.31
N LEU A 151 10.56 6.15 0.66
CA LEU A 151 9.24 5.93 0.10
C LEU A 151 8.20 6.77 0.85
N HIS A 152 7.41 7.57 0.13
CA HIS A 152 6.35 8.43 0.67
C HIS A 152 5.02 8.14 0.00
N PHE A 153 3.94 8.12 0.79
CA PHE A 153 2.59 7.88 0.30
C PHE A 153 1.87 9.20 0.00
N ILE A 154 1.38 9.36 -1.22
CA ILE A 154 0.52 10.46 -1.63
C ILE A 154 -0.92 10.01 -1.53
N GLN A 155 -1.66 10.61 -0.63
CA GLN A 155 -3.03 10.23 -0.32
C GLN A 155 -4.03 10.91 -1.26
N PHE A 156 -5.00 10.15 -1.77
CA PHE A 156 -6.20 10.67 -2.41
C PHE A 156 -7.25 11.08 -1.37
N SER A 157 -8.14 11.99 -1.72
CA SER A 157 -9.24 12.39 -0.85
C SER A 157 -10.33 11.33 -0.69
N GLU A 158 -10.35 10.34 -1.59
CA GLU A 158 -11.30 9.21 -1.59
C GLU A 158 -10.74 8.03 -2.40
N PRO A 159 -11.17 6.79 -2.10
CA PRO A 159 -10.69 5.61 -2.81
C PRO A 159 -11.13 5.55 -4.27
N CYS A 160 -10.27 5.01 -5.14
CA CYS A 160 -10.42 4.93 -6.59
C CYS A 160 -10.45 3.49 -7.08
N PHE A 161 -11.63 2.92 -7.31
CA PHE A 161 -11.81 1.57 -7.83
C PHE A 161 -11.95 1.51 -9.35
N THR A 162 -12.04 2.67 -10.04
CA THR A 162 -12.11 2.76 -11.49
C THR A 162 -10.96 3.61 -12.04
N MET A 163 -10.48 3.26 -13.24
CA MET A 163 -9.45 4.02 -13.96
C MET A 163 -9.86 5.49 -14.14
N LYS A 164 -11.13 5.71 -14.46
CA LYS A 164 -11.64 7.08 -14.60
C LYS A 164 -11.46 7.88 -13.32
N LYS A 165 -11.88 7.31 -12.18
CA LYS A 165 -11.78 7.99 -10.89
C LYS A 165 -10.33 8.19 -10.46
N PHE A 166 -9.47 7.20 -10.74
CA PHE A 166 -8.04 7.30 -10.48
C PHE A 166 -7.42 8.48 -11.25
N LYS A 167 -7.73 8.58 -12.55
CA LYS A 167 -7.28 9.70 -13.40
C LYS A 167 -7.83 11.05 -12.89
N ASP A 168 -9.10 11.11 -12.52
CA ASP A 168 -9.72 12.33 -11.98
C ASP A 168 -9.02 12.79 -10.69
N MET A 169 -8.59 11.85 -9.82
CA MET A 169 -7.83 12.17 -8.61
C MET A 169 -6.42 12.69 -8.92
N LEU A 170 -5.71 12.10 -9.88
CA LEU A 170 -4.41 12.63 -10.31
C LEU A 170 -4.55 14.08 -10.83
N ILE A 171 -5.57 14.35 -11.65
CA ILE A 171 -5.85 15.70 -12.16
C ILE A 171 -6.19 16.66 -11.01
N LYS A 172 -6.96 16.18 -10.01
CA LYS A 172 -7.29 16.98 -8.84
C LYS A 172 -6.05 17.37 -8.06
N LEU A 173 -5.17 16.42 -7.77
CA LEU A 173 -3.89 16.68 -7.07
C LEU A 173 -2.98 17.64 -7.87
N ALA A 174 -2.88 17.46 -9.18
CA ALA A 174 -2.12 18.36 -10.05
C ALA A 174 -2.63 19.82 -9.96
N LYS A 175 -3.93 20.01 -9.86
CA LYS A 175 -4.51 21.34 -9.69
C LYS A 175 -4.31 21.91 -8.28
N GLU A 176 -4.48 21.06 -7.27
CA GLU A 176 -4.38 21.42 -5.85
C GLU A 176 -2.95 21.87 -5.49
N TYR A 177 -1.95 21.17 -6.03
CA TYR A 177 -0.53 21.44 -5.73
C TYR A 177 0.20 22.18 -6.85
N ARG A 178 -0.53 22.82 -7.76
CA ARG A 178 0.05 23.52 -8.91
C ARG A 178 1.07 24.58 -8.54
N GLU A 179 0.89 25.26 -7.41
CA GLU A 179 1.83 26.27 -6.91
C GLU A 179 3.22 25.70 -6.52
N PHE A 180 3.30 24.37 -6.36
CA PHE A 180 4.53 23.67 -6.03
C PHE A 180 5.22 23.05 -7.24
N GLU A 181 4.74 23.28 -8.46
CA GLU A 181 5.41 22.85 -9.69
C GLU A 181 6.77 23.52 -9.86
N LEU A 182 7.68 22.87 -10.64
CA LEU A 182 9.02 23.36 -10.95
C LEU A 182 9.00 24.54 -11.91
#